data_1e7453263dcd05f54024409fbe964e38
#
_entry.id   1e7453263dcd05f54024409fbe964e38
#
_cell.length_a   1.000
_cell.length_b   1.000
_cell.length_c   1.000
_cell.angle_alpha   90.00
_cell.angle_beta   90.00
_cell.angle_gamma   90.00
#
_symmetry.space_group_name_H-M   'P 1'
#
loop_
_entity.id
_entity.type
_entity.pdbx_description
1 polymer ?
#
loop_
_entity_poly.entity_id
_entity_poly.type
_entity_poly.pdbx_seq_one_letter_code
_entity_poly.pdbx_strand_id
1 'polypeptide(L)'
;GLDYRYPLYPYKRDLSQTLTFKIMLRCALENDHHNLDLGAVAKYLRQIDCISRGLPKVVILGGFQQGGHDHTYPWWMPIDSTLYAPGGLKGKEALLWLMNEAKKYNTNCTFHVNPFDAYMDSPMWDMYVKKDLLCRNADGSLVKGDVWWNRQSYFVNMVNEWNAGVTKQRIDAFIEQVPLVKETGVLYFDNETQYPPSLYHYVTKEDQISAIKKAAEYLKTEYGIQLIGEYADTNLYGVCSLGVTWDWWASLNINQMEVAPYIACGGRDGTHDELYGGQIDLTKRRFQVFGASVQLEDTQFQRDPFKVARELSHHTYVYFYLNRLLRLKYETRDTLGITLTLSDNVVSKWDNDNVHRLYRDGYLMKEGHDVFVPVFWVNHLEIMAYSV
;
A
#
# COMPACT_ATOMS: atom_id res chain seq x y z
N GLY A 1 -6.23 11.38 -20.87
CA GLY A 1 -5.92 10.06 -21.36
C GLY A 1 -4.80 9.46 -20.55
N LEU A 2 -4.92 8.17 -20.24
CA LEU A 2 -3.85 7.43 -19.58
C LEU A 2 -2.61 7.49 -20.47
N ASP A 3 -1.49 7.93 -19.91
CA ASP A 3 -0.23 7.95 -20.64
C ASP A 3 0.41 6.56 -20.54
N TYR A 4 0.06 5.67 -21.49
CA TYR A 4 0.60 4.31 -21.57
C TYR A 4 2.11 4.24 -21.88
N ARG A 5 2.81 5.37 -21.95
CA ARG A 5 4.26 5.40 -22.16
C ARG A 5 5.05 4.88 -20.96
N TYR A 6 4.38 4.63 -19.84
CA TYR A 6 5.03 4.16 -18.62
C TYR A 6 4.35 2.94 -17.98
N PRO A 7 4.36 1.77 -18.53
CA PRO A 7 4.49 0.67 -17.61
C PRO A 7 5.99 0.48 -17.34
N LEU A 8 6.45 0.72 -16.11
CA LEU A 8 7.75 0.22 -15.64
C LEU A 8 7.69 -1.32 -15.54
N TYR A 9 6.90 -1.91 -16.40
CA TYR A 9 6.70 -3.33 -16.61
C TYR A 9 7.92 -3.90 -17.37
N PRO A 10 8.29 -5.19 -17.16
CA PRO A 10 7.64 -6.12 -16.25
C PRO A 10 7.94 -5.83 -14.78
N TYR A 11 6.91 -6.01 -13.92
CA TYR A 11 7.08 -5.98 -12.48
C TYR A 11 7.64 -7.31 -11.98
N LYS A 12 8.39 -7.25 -10.89
CA LYS A 12 8.92 -8.46 -10.23
C LYS A 12 7.81 -9.27 -9.56
N ARG A 13 6.75 -8.59 -9.11
CA ARG A 13 5.61 -9.20 -8.43
C ARG A 13 4.30 -8.76 -9.04
N ASP A 14 3.40 -9.71 -9.18
CA ASP A 14 1.99 -9.44 -9.48
C ASP A 14 1.26 -9.15 -8.16
N LEU A 15 1.13 -7.88 -7.82
CA LEU A 15 0.47 -7.45 -6.59
C LEU A 15 -1.05 -7.58 -6.64
N SER A 16 -1.62 -7.76 -7.83
CA SER A 16 -3.04 -8.10 -7.99
C SER A 16 -3.40 -9.50 -7.47
N GLN A 17 -2.38 -10.33 -7.24
CA GLN A 17 -2.46 -11.71 -6.74
C GLN A 17 -1.62 -11.94 -5.48
N THR A 18 -1.14 -10.87 -4.84
CA THR A 18 -0.30 -10.93 -3.65
C THR A 18 -1.00 -10.27 -2.48
N LEU A 19 -1.13 -10.97 -1.38
CA LEU A 19 -1.64 -10.40 -0.14
C LEU A 19 -0.64 -9.37 0.40
N THR A 20 -1.06 -8.11 0.43
CA THR A 20 -0.22 -7.01 0.90
C THR A 20 -0.82 -6.39 2.15
N PHE A 21 -0.02 -6.26 3.21
CA PHE A 21 -0.45 -5.69 4.49
C PHE A 21 0.70 -4.99 5.20
N LYS A 22 0.37 -4.13 6.18
CA LYS A 22 1.36 -3.40 6.98
C LYS A 22 1.49 -3.99 8.40
N ILE A 23 2.68 -3.90 8.95
CA ILE A 23 2.97 -4.09 10.37
C ILE A 23 3.77 -2.89 10.85
N MET A 24 3.31 -2.23 11.90
CA MET A 24 4.05 -1.16 12.55
C MET A 24 4.98 -1.77 13.61
N LEU A 25 6.28 -1.56 13.46
CA LEU A 25 7.28 -2.03 14.41
C LEU A 25 7.38 -1.10 15.62
N ARG A 26 7.34 0.22 15.34
CA ARG A 26 7.32 1.24 16.38
C ARG A 26 6.58 2.48 15.91
N CYS A 27 5.68 3.02 16.76
CA CYS A 27 5.09 4.34 16.57
C CYS A 27 5.79 5.33 17.50
N ALA A 28 6.12 6.51 16.98
CA ALA A 28 6.99 7.47 17.67
C ALA A 28 6.42 7.98 19.00
N LEU A 29 5.09 8.03 19.15
CA LEU A 29 4.41 8.73 20.24
C LEU A 29 3.35 7.92 20.96
N GLU A 30 3.03 6.72 20.52
CA GLU A 30 2.09 5.84 21.23
C GLU A 30 2.85 4.80 22.01
N ASN A 31 2.78 4.89 23.33
CA ASN A 31 3.47 3.97 24.24
C ASN A 31 3.01 2.51 24.13
N ASP A 32 1.93 2.23 23.39
CA ASP A 32 1.25 0.93 23.40
C ASP A 32 1.45 0.08 22.13
N HIS A 33 2.14 0.59 21.10
CA HIS A 33 2.24 -0.11 19.82
C HIS A 33 3.70 -0.35 19.39
N HIS A 34 4.36 -1.25 20.09
CA HIS A 34 5.73 -1.64 19.78
C HIS A 34 5.81 -3.14 19.49
N ASN A 35 6.10 -3.47 18.23
CA ASN A 35 6.45 -4.81 17.81
C ASN A 35 7.98 -4.97 17.69
N LEU A 36 8.70 -4.61 18.73
CA LEU A 36 10.16 -4.64 18.75
C LEU A 36 10.73 -6.05 18.79
N ASP A 37 9.93 -7.03 19.26
CA ASP A 37 10.25 -8.45 19.21
C ASP A 37 9.94 -9.02 17.81
N LEU A 38 10.94 -9.08 16.96
CA LEU A 38 10.80 -9.58 15.61
C LEU A 38 10.58 -11.11 15.56
N GLY A 39 10.87 -11.82 16.65
CA GLY A 39 10.47 -13.22 16.81
C GLY A 39 8.95 -13.39 16.94
N ALA A 40 8.31 -12.49 17.67
CA ALA A 40 6.85 -12.43 17.74
C ALA A 40 6.24 -12.06 16.39
N VAL A 41 6.83 -11.09 15.67
CA VAL A 41 6.40 -10.73 14.31
C VAL A 41 6.50 -11.93 13.38
N ALA A 42 7.60 -12.68 13.38
CA ALA A 42 7.78 -13.86 12.55
C ALA A 42 6.75 -14.96 12.87
N LYS A 43 6.46 -15.20 14.16
CA LYS A 43 5.39 -16.12 14.58
C LYS A 43 4.04 -15.72 14.02
N TYR A 44 3.79 -14.47 13.98
CA TYR A 44 2.58 -13.86 13.46
C TYR A 44 2.47 -14.03 11.93
N LEU A 45 3.55 -13.75 11.18
CA LEU A 45 3.60 -14.01 9.74
C LEU A 45 3.33 -15.50 9.42
N ARG A 46 3.78 -16.43 10.27
CA ARG A 46 3.45 -17.85 10.18
C ARG A 46 1.95 -18.10 10.35
N GLN A 47 1.30 -17.43 11.29
CA GLN A 47 -0.17 -17.55 11.49
C GLN A 47 -0.92 -17.07 10.23
N ILE A 48 -0.51 -15.92 9.69
CA ILE A 48 -1.10 -15.41 8.44
C ILE A 48 -0.89 -16.37 7.27
N ASP A 49 0.27 -17.00 7.19
CA ASP A 49 0.55 -18.01 6.16
C ASP A 49 -0.40 -19.20 6.26
N CYS A 50 -0.62 -19.70 7.47
CA CYS A 50 -1.57 -20.80 7.73
C CYS A 50 -3.01 -20.38 7.35
N ILE A 51 -3.45 -19.21 7.77
CA ILE A 51 -4.80 -18.70 7.50
C ILE A 51 -5.00 -18.45 6.00
N SER A 52 -4.01 -17.86 5.34
CA SER A 52 -4.03 -17.56 3.91
C SER A 52 -3.67 -18.75 3.02
N ARG A 53 -3.40 -19.92 3.60
CA ARG A 53 -3.00 -21.14 2.90
C ARG A 53 -1.81 -20.98 1.97
N GLY A 54 -0.80 -20.28 2.44
CA GLY A 54 0.44 -20.07 1.71
C GLY A 54 0.36 -19.10 0.52
N LEU A 55 -0.64 -18.22 0.46
CA LEU A 55 -0.67 -17.17 -0.55
C LEU A 55 0.63 -16.37 -0.57
N PRO A 56 1.12 -15.95 -1.73
CA PRO A 56 2.22 -14.99 -1.81
C PRO A 56 1.87 -13.71 -1.04
N LYS A 57 2.81 -13.25 -0.20
CA LYS A 57 2.58 -12.10 0.68
C LYS A 57 3.72 -11.10 0.58
N VAL A 58 3.35 -9.82 0.68
CA VAL A 58 4.26 -8.72 0.95
C VAL A 58 3.81 -8.04 2.23
N VAL A 59 4.69 -7.95 3.22
CA VAL A 59 4.47 -7.17 4.43
C VAL A 59 5.26 -5.86 4.35
N ILE A 60 4.56 -4.76 4.57
CA ILE A 60 5.12 -3.41 4.64
C ILE A 60 5.44 -3.13 6.11
N LEU A 61 6.71 -3.00 6.44
CA LEU A 61 7.18 -2.70 7.78
C LEU A 61 7.27 -1.18 7.98
N GLY A 62 6.43 -0.63 8.83
CA GLY A 62 6.49 0.76 9.27
C GLY A 62 7.28 0.91 10.57
N GLY A 63 7.84 2.10 10.83
CA GLY A 63 8.52 2.41 12.09
C GLY A 63 9.78 1.59 12.36
N PHE A 64 10.45 1.16 11.31
CA PHE A 64 11.74 0.43 11.42
C PHE A 64 12.93 1.33 11.75
N GLN A 65 12.78 2.63 11.51
CA GLN A 65 13.81 3.64 11.76
C GLN A 65 13.88 4.06 13.24
N GLN A 66 15.02 4.60 13.63
CA GLN A 66 15.25 5.14 14.97
C GLN A 66 14.19 6.19 15.31
N GLY A 67 13.57 6.06 16.47
CA GLY A 67 12.46 6.91 16.91
C GLY A 67 11.08 6.47 16.43
N GLY A 68 10.99 5.53 15.48
CA GLY A 68 9.74 4.96 14.98
C GLY A 68 9.15 5.68 13.78
N HIS A 69 7.92 5.34 13.46
CA HIS A 69 7.16 5.89 12.35
C HIS A 69 7.06 7.41 12.42
N ASP A 70 7.24 8.07 11.29
CA ASP A 70 7.20 9.53 11.10
C ASP A 70 8.21 10.35 11.91
N HIS A 71 9.23 9.72 12.49
CA HIS A 71 10.10 10.45 13.40
C HIS A 71 11.21 11.24 12.69
N THR A 72 11.88 10.66 11.68
CA THR A 72 13.12 11.22 11.12
C THR A 72 12.97 11.82 9.72
N TYR A 73 11.78 11.79 9.13
CA TYR A 73 11.58 12.25 7.76
C TYR A 73 12.08 13.68 7.51
N PRO A 74 12.71 13.90 6.37
CA PRO A 74 12.81 13.05 5.18
C PRO A 74 13.90 11.95 5.22
N TRP A 75 14.58 11.74 6.35
CA TRP A 75 15.60 10.72 6.48
C TRP A 75 15.02 9.39 6.97
N TRP A 76 15.38 8.28 6.31
CA TRP A 76 14.80 6.96 6.58
C TRP A 76 15.68 6.11 7.50
N MET A 77 16.77 6.68 7.99
CA MET A 77 17.81 5.98 8.73
C MET A 77 18.10 6.68 10.06
N PRO A 78 18.84 6.06 10.99
CA PRO A 78 19.27 4.67 11.01
C PRO A 78 18.13 3.70 11.37
N ILE A 79 18.38 2.40 11.18
CA ILE A 79 17.48 1.35 11.69
C ILE A 79 17.46 1.42 13.23
N ASP A 80 16.29 1.22 13.80
CA ASP A 80 16.08 1.30 15.26
C ASP A 80 16.89 0.20 15.97
N SER A 81 17.83 0.62 16.80
CA SER A 81 18.71 -0.26 17.57
C SER A 81 18.01 -1.08 18.65
N THR A 82 16.75 -0.72 18.98
CA THR A 82 15.94 -1.43 19.98
C THR A 82 15.20 -2.64 19.42
N LEU A 83 15.10 -2.78 18.10
CA LEU A 83 14.59 -4.00 17.47
C LEU A 83 15.45 -5.20 17.90
N TYR A 84 14.80 -6.33 18.22
CA TYR A 84 15.51 -7.54 18.59
C TYR A 84 14.87 -8.81 18.01
N ALA A 85 15.68 -9.85 17.87
CA ALA A 85 15.28 -11.13 17.33
C ALA A 85 15.94 -12.30 18.11
N PRO A 86 15.49 -13.55 17.95
CA PRO A 86 16.11 -14.71 18.54
C PRO A 86 17.61 -14.79 18.28
N GLY A 87 18.35 -15.36 19.22
CA GLY A 87 19.82 -15.45 19.12
C GLY A 87 20.55 -14.19 19.59
N GLY A 88 19.87 -13.23 20.20
CA GLY A 88 20.48 -11.99 20.71
C GLY A 88 20.72 -10.94 19.65
N LEU A 89 20.15 -11.10 18.45
CA LEU A 89 20.25 -10.16 17.35
C LEU A 89 19.55 -8.84 17.69
N LYS A 90 20.12 -7.72 17.25
CA LYS A 90 19.56 -6.38 17.49
C LYS A 90 19.65 -5.49 16.26
N GLY A 91 18.80 -4.47 16.23
CA GLY A 91 18.81 -3.43 15.20
C GLY A 91 18.76 -4.01 13.79
N LYS A 92 19.70 -3.61 12.94
CA LYS A 92 19.83 -4.06 11.56
C LYS A 92 19.90 -5.59 11.42
N GLU A 93 20.66 -6.26 12.27
CA GLU A 93 20.80 -7.72 12.21
C GLU A 93 19.48 -8.43 12.52
N ALA A 94 18.72 -7.93 13.49
CA ALA A 94 17.42 -8.45 13.82
C ALA A 94 16.42 -8.24 12.64
N LEU A 95 16.47 -7.07 11.99
CA LEU A 95 15.62 -6.76 10.85
C LEU A 95 15.92 -7.67 9.66
N LEU A 96 17.20 -7.86 9.33
CA LEU A 96 17.61 -8.77 8.25
C LEU A 96 17.26 -10.24 8.58
N TRP A 97 17.32 -10.63 9.84
CA TRP A 97 16.85 -11.92 10.31
C TRP A 97 15.35 -12.09 10.02
N LEU A 98 14.52 -11.09 10.38
CA LEU A 98 13.07 -11.15 10.11
C LEU A 98 12.79 -11.29 8.62
N MET A 99 13.48 -10.52 7.78
CA MET A 99 13.32 -10.59 6.32
C MET A 99 13.61 -11.99 5.76
N ASN A 100 14.62 -12.67 6.30
CA ASN A 100 14.94 -14.05 5.91
C ASN A 100 13.95 -15.07 6.50
N GLU A 101 13.55 -14.90 7.74
CA GLU A 101 12.59 -15.77 8.40
C GLU A 101 11.22 -15.74 7.73
N ALA A 102 10.74 -14.55 7.35
CA ALA A 102 9.47 -14.34 6.68
C ALA A 102 9.35 -15.15 5.36
N LYS A 103 10.45 -15.36 4.65
CA LYS A 103 10.47 -16.15 3.40
C LYS A 103 9.98 -17.57 3.61
N LYS A 104 10.17 -18.16 4.79
CA LYS A 104 9.67 -19.50 5.14
C LYS A 104 8.15 -19.58 5.13
N TYR A 105 7.49 -18.43 5.22
CA TYR A 105 6.03 -18.28 5.27
C TYR A 105 5.50 -17.62 4.00
N ASN A 106 6.18 -17.80 2.88
CA ASN A 106 5.85 -17.18 1.60
C ASN A 106 5.59 -15.67 1.70
N THR A 107 6.34 -15.00 2.57
CA THR A 107 6.21 -13.59 2.89
C THR A 107 7.53 -12.87 2.61
N ASN A 108 7.46 -11.75 1.90
CA ASN A 108 8.60 -10.88 1.65
C ASN A 108 8.36 -9.53 2.31
N CYS A 109 9.39 -8.99 2.97
CA CYS A 109 9.30 -7.74 3.68
C CYS A 109 9.71 -6.56 2.79
N THR A 110 8.92 -5.50 2.83
CA THR A 110 9.29 -4.17 2.34
C THR A 110 9.07 -3.14 3.45
N PHE A 111 9.26 -1.88 3.16
CA PHE A 111 9.30 -0.83 4.16
C PHE A 111 8.41 0.34 3.78
N HIS A 112 7.78 0.92 4.80
CA HIS A 112 7.08 2.18 4.72
C HIS A 112 8.10 3.31 4.85
N VAL A 113 8.32 4.03 3.78
CA VAL A 113 9.11 5.25 3.78
C VAL A 113 8.28 6.41 3.26
N ASN A 114 8.47 7.59 3.83
CA ASN A 114 7.81 8.81 3.37
C ASN A 114 8.87 9.77 2.80
N PRO A 115 8.91 9.97 1.49
CA PRO A 115 9.84 10.90 0.86
C PRO A 115 9.36 12.35 0.82
N PHE A 116 8.10 12.61 1.18
CA PHE A 116 7.43 13.89 0.94
C PHE A 116 7.35 14.78 2.16
N ASP A 117 7.30 14.19 3.35
CA ASP A 117 7.25 14.94 4.59
C ASP A 117 8.65 15.27 5.11
N ALA A 118 8.77 16.43 5.71
CA ALA A 118 9.96 16.90 6.41
C ALA A 118 9.58 17.50 7.76
N TYR A 119 10.34 17.15 8.80
CA TYR A 119 10.14 17.68 10.15
C TYR A 119 11.37 18.48 10.59
N MET A 120 11.14 19.55 11.36
CA MET A 120 12.19 20.47 11.81
C MET A 120 13.26 19.80 12.70
N ASP A 121 12.90 18.72 13.37
CA ASP A 121 13.78 17.92 14.21
C ASP A 121 14.44 16.74 13.47
N SER A 122 14.26 16.64 12.15
CA SER A 122 14.97 15.67 11.31
C SER A 122 16.47 15.97 11.28
N PRO A 123 17.33 14.93 11.31
CA PRO A 123 18.78 15.11 11.12
C PRO A 123 19.16 15.78 9.80
N MET A 124 18.25 15.74 8.82
CA MET A 124 18.49 16.35 7.50
C MET A 124 17.92 17.76 7.36
N TRP A 125 17.18 18.27 8.33
CA TRP A 125 16.46 19.54 8.22
C TRP A 125 17.33 20.69 7.75
N ASP A 126 18.46 20.94 8.43
CA ASP A 126 19.35 22.03 8.10
C ASP A 126 19.90 21.94 6.67
N MET A 127 20.19 20.73 6.22
CA MET A 127 20.63 20.50 4.85
C MET A 127 19.52 20.78 3.84
N TYR A 128 18.28 20.39 4.14
CA TYR A 128 17.13 20.67 3.28
C TYR A 128 16.83 22.18 3.18
N VAL A 129 16.91 22.88 4.30
CA VAL A 129 16.75 24.35 4.31
C VAL A 129 17.90 25.01 3.54
N LYS A 130 19.16 24.63 3.81
CA LYS A 130 20.35 25.21 3.17
C LYS A 130 20.38 24.98 1.65
N LYS A 131 19.95 23.83 1.19
CA LYS A 131 19.91 23.47 -0.25
C LYS A 131 18.60 23.85 -0.93
N ASP A 132 17.67 24.46 -0.20
CA ASP A 132 16.35 24.90 -0.69
C ASP A 132 15.53 23.76 -1.30
N LEU A 133 15.43 22.65 -0.57
CA LEU A 133 14.75 21.40 -0.99
C LEU A 133 13.32 21.28 -0.48
N LEU A 134 12.78 22.30 0.17
CA LEU A 134 11.41 22.33 0.68
C LEU A 134 10.51 23.14 -0.23
N CYS A 135 9.23 22.76 -0.31
CA CYS A 135 8.24 23.54 -1.04
C CYS A 135 8.03 24.91 -0.38
N ARG A 136 7.91 25.97 -1.21
CA ARG A 136 7.67 27.32 -0.74
C ARG A 136 6.47 27.95 -1.43
N ASN A 137 5.70 28.72 -0.67
CA ASN A 137 4.67 29.62 -1.15
C ASN A 137 5.31 30.77 -1.95
N ALA A 138 4.49 31.54 -2.67
CA ALA A 138 4.97 32.65 -3.50
C ALA A 138 5.74 33.73 -2.69
N ASP A 139 5.43 33.90 -1.42
CA ASP A 139 6.10 34.80 -0.49
C ASP A 139 7.42 34.26 0.10
N GLY A 140 7.82 33.05 -0.29
CA GLY A 140 9.00 32.37 0.19
C GLY A 140 8.83 31.59 1.50
N SER A 141 7.67 31.66 2.15
CA SER A 141 7.38 30.85 3.34
C SER A 141 7.28 29.36 2.99
N LEU A 142 7.59 28.47 3.93
CA LEU A 142 7.50 27.03 3.72
C LEU A 142 6.04 26.58 3.59
N VAL A 143 5.79 25.67 2.66
CA VAL A 143 4.48 25.00 2.53
C VAL A 143 4.35 24.00 3.66
N LYS A 144 3.32 24.20 4.51
CA LYS A 144 3.01 23.31 5.61
C LYS A 144 2.17 22.14 5.12
N GLY A 145 2.51 20.95 5.62
CA GLY A 145 1.67 19.77 5.57
C GLY A 145 0.78 19.65 6.81
N ASP A 146 0.34 18.45 7.10
CA ASP A 146 -0.49 18.14 8.27
C ASP A 146 0.33 18.15 9.57
N VAL A 147 -0.37 18.19 10.68
CA VAL A 147 0.21 18.06 12.02
C VAL A 147 0.05 16.60 12.46
N TRP A 148 1.15 15.87 12.45
CA TRP A 148 1.20 14.50 12.91
C TRP A 148 1.91 14.42 14.26
N TRP A 149 1.29 13.76 15.23
CA TRP A 149 1.89 13.56 16.55
C TRP A 149 2.37 14.85 17.21
N ASN A 150 1.55 15.93 17.11
CA ASN A 150 1.88 17.28 17.58
C ASN A 150 3.12 17.91 16.89
N ARG A 151 3.53 17.41 15.73
CA ARG A 151 4.65 17.92 14.95
C ARG A 151 4.16 18.43 13.60
N GLN A 152 4.52 19.65 13.27
CA GLN A 152 4.20 20.23 11.95
C GLN A 152 5.09 19.59 10.89
N SER A 153 4.49 18.98 9.87
CA SER A 153 5.22 18.55 8.67
C SER A 153 5.34 19.69 7.66
N TYR A 154 6.33 19.58 6.79
CA TYR A 154 6.55 20.46 5.64
C TYR A 154 6.79 19.58 4.42
N PHE A 155 6.44 20.07 3.23
CA PHE A 155 6.59 19.27 2.03
C PHE A 155 7.97 19.41 1.40
N VAL A 156 8.52 18.29 1.00
CA VAL A 156 9.75 18.21 0.18
C VAL A 156 9.43 18.64 -1.25
N ASN A 157 10.26 19.53 -1.79
CA ASN A 157 10.26 19.84 -3.21
C ASN A 157 11.01 18.73 -3.97
N MET A 158 10.28 17.75 -4.48
CA MET A 158 10.85 16.58 -5.15
C MET A 158 11.65 16.92 -6.39
N VAL A 159 11.32 18.03 -7.07
CA VAL A 159 12.06 18.50 -8.25
C VAL A 159 13.45 19.01 -7.83
N ASN A 160 13.51 19.88 -6.85
CA ASN A 160 14.78 20.42 -6.34
C ASN A 160 15.63 19.31 -5.71
N GLU A 161 14.99 18.43 -4.96
CA GLU A 161 15.66 17.28 -4.33
C GLU A 161 16.25 16.33 -5.38
N TRP A 162 15.50 16.00 -6.42
CA TRP A 162 15.99 15.18 -7.52
C TRP A 162 17.18 15.82 -8.22
N ASN A 163 17.06 17.10 -8.56
CA ASN A 163 18.10 17.85 -9.25
C ASN A 163 19.39 17.98 -8.40
N ALA A 164 19.24 18.05 -7.08
CA ALA A 164 20.36 18.04 -6.13
C ALA A 164 20.95 16.64 -5.90
N GLY A 165 20.38 15.58 -6.46
CA GLY A 165 20.79 14.20 -6.29
C GLY A 165 20.45 13.59 -4.92
N VAL A 166 19.72 14.30 -4.06
CA VAL A 166 19.43 13.87 -2.68
C VAL A 166 18.44 12.70 -2.65
N THR A 167 17.45 12.68 -3.54
CA THR A 167 16.53 11.53 -3.67
C THR A 167 17.29 10.23 -3.92
N LYS A 168 18.28 10.25 -4.83
CA LYS A 168 19.13 9.07 -5.11
C LYS A 168 19.95 8.69 -3.88
N GLN A 169 20.57 9.66 -3.22
CA GLN A 169 21.35 9.41 -2.00
C GLN A 169 20.53 8.75 -0.90
N ARG A 170 19.28 9.18 -0.70
CA ARG A 170 18.37 8.55 0.28
C ARG A 170 18.05 7.10 -0.09
N ILE A 171 17.71 6.86 -1.35
CA ILE A 171 17.41 5.53 -1.87
C ILE A 171 18.63 4.61 -1.71
N ASP A 172 19.79 5.06 -2.16
CA ASP A 172 21.04 4.28 -2.12
C ASP A 172 21.44 3.92 -0.68
N ALA A 173 21.41 4.91 0.22
CA ALA A 173 21.72 4.70 1.63
C ALA A 173 20.74 3.70 2.28
N PHE A 174 19.46 3.78 1.95
CA PHE A 174 18.47 2.85 2.45
C PHE A 174 18.71 1.42 1.93
N ILE A 175 18.91 1.25 0.63
CA ILE A 175 19.18 -0.07 0.02
C ILE A 175 20.45 -0.70 0.55
N GLU A 176 21.49 0.09 0.83
CA GLU A 176 22.73 -0.39 1.47
C GLU A 176 22.46 -0.97 2.86
N GLN A 177 21.57 -0.36 3.61
CA GLN A 177 21.21 -0.85 4.95
C GLN A 177 20.32 -2.10 4.92
N VAL A 178 19.43 -2.20 3.97
CA VAL A 178 18.46 -3.32 3.86
C VAL A 178 18.49 -3.96 2.46
N PRO A 179 19.62 -4.54 2.05
CA PRO A 179 19.81 -5.02 0.67
C PRO A 179 18.82 -6.11 0.26
N LEU A 180 18.23 -6.83 1.21
CA LEU A 180 17.22 -7.85 0.97
C LEU A 180 15.91 -7.30 0.37
N VAL A 181 15.67 -5.99 0.44
CA VAL A 181 14.50 -5.36 -0.21
C VAL A 181 14.55 -5.53 -1.73
N LYS A 182 15.74 -5.68 -2.32
CA LYS A 182 15.90 -6.01 -3.75
C LYS A 182 15.32 -7.37 -4.11
N GLU A 183 15.37 -8.33 -3.19
CA GLU A 183 14.74 -9.63 -3.37
C GLU A 183 13.21 -9.52 -3.29
N THR A 184 12.71 -8.70 -2.38
CA THR A 184 11.29 -8.34 -2.31
C THR A 184 10.84 -7.68 -3.61
N GLY A 185 11.65 -6.77 -4.15
CA GLY A 185 11.40 -6.09 -5.41
C GLY A 185 10.30 -5.05 -5.35
N VAL A 186 9.94 -4.57 -4.16
CA VAL A 186 8.88 -3.61 -3.89
C VAL A 186 9.34 -2.64 -2.81
N LEU A 187 9.01 -1.35 -2.96
CA LEU A 187 9.18 -0.33 -1.92
C LEU A 187 7.91 0.53 -1.83
N TYR A 188 7.45 0.78 -0.62
CA TYR A 188 6.25 1.58 -0.36
C TYR A 188 6.62 3.03 -0.03
N PHE A 189 6.07 3.96 -0.83
CA PHE A 189 6.10 5.39 -0.56
C PHE A 189 4.78 5.84 0.04
N ASP A 190 4.84 6.46 1.19
CA ASP A 190 3.71 7.11 1.81
C ASP A 190 3.48 8.50 1.20
N ASN A 191 2.25 8.99 1.24
CA ASN A 191 1.88 10.33 0.74
C ASN A 191 2.23 10.63 -0.73
N GLU A 192 2.40 9.63 -1.58
CA GLU A 192 2.88 9.81 -2.96
C GLU A 192 1.92 10.60 -3.85
N THR A 193 0.72 10.89 -3.37
CA THR A 193 -0.26 11.72 -4.08
C THR A 193 -0.31 13.17 -3.60
N GLN A 194 0.41 13.50 -2.55
CA GLN A 194 0.51 14.86 -2.06
C GLN A 194 1.64 15.60 -2.77
N TYR A 195 1.30 16.31 -3.82
CA TYR A 195 2.24 17.11 -4.61
C TYR A 195 1.88 18.58 -4.60
N PRO A 196 2.06 19.30 -3.49
CA PRO A 196 1.82 20.73 -3.49
C PRO A 196 2.78 21.40 -4.45
N PRO A 197 2.33 22.40 -5.22
CA PRO A 197 3.25 23.20 -6.03
C PRO A 197 4.20 23.97 -5.12
N SER A 198 5.39 24.25 -5.61
CA SER A 198 6.34 25.16 -4.96
C SER A 198 6.37 26.47 -5.74
N LEU A 199 5.49 27.40 -5.38
CA LEU A 199 5.24 28.60 -6.17
C LEU A 199 6.47 29.51 -6.28
N TYR A 200 7.23 29.63 -5.21
CA TYR A 200 8.48 30.39 -5.17
C TYR A 200 9.52 29.87 -6.20
N HIS A 201 9.52 28.56 -6.42
CA HIS A 201 10.44 27.88 -7.34
C HIS A 201 9.86 27.69 -8.75
N TYR A 202 8.64 28.18 -8.99
CA TYR A 202 7.90 27.92 -10.23
C TYR A 202 7.73 26.42 -10.56
N VAL A 203 7.67 25.58 -9.52
CA VAL A 203 7.45 24.13 -9.63
C VAL A 203 5.95 23.87 -9.54
N THR A 204 5.42 23.25 -10.57
CA THR A 204 4.00 22.86 -10.65
C THR A 204 3.75 21.52 -9.98
N LYS A 205 2.47 21.16 -9.81
CA LYS A 205 2.07 19.81 -9.38
C LYS A 205 2.56 18.73 -10.36
N GLU A 206 2.47 18.99 -11.64
CA GLU A 206 2.91 18.09 -12.73
C GLU A 206 4.42 17.87 -12.69
N ASP A 207 5.19 18.89 -12.34
CA ASP A 207 6.65 18.77 -12.16
C ASP A 207 6.97 17.86 -10.97
N GLN A 208 6.24 17.98 -9.86
CA GLN A 208 6.38 17.10 -8.70
C GLN A 208 6.08 15.65 -9.08
N ILE A 209 4.96 15.39 -9.77
CA ILE A 209 4.60 14.06 -10.28
C ILE A 209 5.71 13.50 -11.18
N SER A 210 6.28 14.33 -12.05
CA SER A 210 7.39 13.93 -12.91
C SER A 210 8.64 13.54 -12.11
N ALA A 211 8.93 14.23 -11.02
CA ALA A 211 10.04 13.87 -10.13
C ALA A 211 9.81 12.54 -9.41
N ILE A 212 8.59 12.26 -8.97
CA ILE A 212 8.22 10.96 -8.38
C ILE A 212 8.41 9.82 -9.41
N LYS A 213 7.98 10.04 -10.66
CA LYS A 213 8.19 9.08 -11.75
C LYS A 213 9.67 8.79 -11.98
N LYS A 214 10.52 9.81 -11.93
CA LYS A 214 11.98 9.64 -12.02
C LYS A 214 12.55 8.83 -10.85
N ALA A 215 12.05 9.03 -9.63
CA ALA A 215 12.46 8.25 -8.46
C ALA A 215 12.05 6.77 -8.62
N ALA A 216 10.83 6.50 -9.11
CA ALA A 216 10.35 5.15 -9.39
C ALA A 216 11.16 4.47 -10.52
N GLU A 217 11.49 5.20 -11.58
CA GLU A 217 12.35 4.72 -12.66
C GLU A 217 13.75 4.37 -12.14
N TYR A 218 14.32 5.21 -11.30
CA TYR A 218 15.61 4.95 -10.66
C TYR A 218 15.59 3.68 -9.80
N LEU A 219 14.57 3.52 -8.94
CA LEU A 219 14.37 2.29 -8.16
C LEU A 219 14.30 1.05 -9.06
N LYS A 220 13.58 1.14 -10.17
CA LYS A 220 13.41 0.04 -11.11
C LYS A 220 14.70 -0.30 -11.86
N THR A 221 15.39 0.70 -12.41
CA THR A 221 16.57 0.50 -13.26
C THR A 221 17.80 0.09 -12.48
N GLU A 222 18.04 0.72 -11.33
CA GLU A 222 19.23 0.43 -10.53
C GLU A 222 19.08 -0.79 -9.62
N TYR A 223 17.86 -1.03 -9.11
CA TYR A 223 17.64 -2.03 -8.06
C TYR A 223 16.61 -3.10 -8.38
N GLY A 224 15.90 -2.99 -9.50
CA GLY A 224 14.81 -3.92 -9.85
C GLY A 224 13.61 -3.83 -8.91
N ILE A 225 13.43 -2.68 -8.26
CA ILE A 225 12.36 -2.43 -7.28
C ILE A 225 11.23 -1.66 -7.93
N GLN A 226 10.01 -2.17 -7.84
CA GLN A 226 8.79 -1.48 -8.24
C GLN A 226 8.26 -0.61 -7.08
N LEU A 227 7.71 0.54 -7.43
CA LEU A 227 7.06 1.41 -6.47
C LEU A 227 5.65 0.92 -6.16
N ILE A 228 5.28 0.98 -4.88
CA ILE A 228 3.91 0.96 -4.41
C ILE A 228 3.68 2.18 -3.51
N GLY A 229 2.44 2.57 -3.34
CA GLY A 229 2.12 3.78 -2.59
C GLY A 229 0.90 3.65 -1.70
N GLU A 230 0.59 4.73 -1.04
CA GLU A 230 -0.58 4.80 -0.19
C GLU A 230 -1.88 4.82 -1.02
N TYR A 231 -1.85 5.45 -2.18
CA TYR A 231 -3.04 5.67 -3.00
C TYR A 231 -2.93 5.05 -4.41
N ALA A 232 -4.06 4.64 -4.96
CA ALA A 232 -4.18 4.27 -6.37
C ALA A 232 -4.46 5.51 -7.22
N ASP A 233 -3.45 6.37 -7.43
CA ASP A 233 -3.59 7.60 -8.19
C ASP A 233 -3.41 7.37 -9.70
N THR A 234 -4.32 7.93 -10.50
CA THR A 234 -4.26 7.84 -11.98
C THR A 234 -3.00 8.44 -12.59
N ASN A 235 -2.42 9.45 -11.95
CA ASN A 235 -1.18 10.06 -12.42
C ASN A 235 0.02 9.12 -12.32
N LEU A 236 -0.09 8.09 -11.47
CA LEU A 236 0.97 7.12 -11.20
C LEU A 236 0.67 5.72 -11.75
N TYR A 237 -0.42 5.53 -12.52
CA TYR A 237 -0.69 4.25 -13.18
C TYR A 237 0.45 3.86 -14.12
N GLY A 238 0.93 2.62 -13.98
CA GLY A 238 2.10 2.11 -14.70
C GLY A 238 3.45 2.46 -14.06
N VAL A 239 3.45 3.28 -13.02
CA VAL A 239 4.62 3.65 -12.22
C VAL A 239 4.51 3.06 -10.81
N CYS A 240 3.37 3.28 -10.17
CA CYS A 240 3.00 2.68 -8.89
C CYS A 240 2.07 1.50 -9.18
N SER A 241 2.50 0.29 -8.84
CA SER A 241 1.78 -0.93 -9.20
C SER A 241 0.68 -1.30 -8.21
N LEU A 242 0.69 -0.74 -7.03
CA LEU A 242 -0.33 -0.91 -6.00
C LEU A 242 -0.50 0.39 -5.22
N GLY A 243 -1.73 0.84 -5.09
CA GLY A 243 -2.11 1.84 -4.11
C GLY A 243 -2.81 1.17 -2.92
N VAL A 244 -2.27 1.35 -1.74
CA VAL A 244 -2.76 0.72 -0.52
C VAL A 244 -3.84 1.58 0.15
N THR A 245 -4.70 2.19 -0.59
CA THR A 245 -5.54 3.33 -0.27
C THR A 245 -6.44 3.19 0.95
N TRP A 246 -6.54 4.28 1.67
CA TRP A 246 -7.65 4.63 2.53
C TRP A 246 -8.75 5.35 1.76
N ASP A 247 -9.97 4.85 1.78
CA ASP A 247 -11.06 5.30 0.89
C ASP A 247 -11.69 6.64 1.19
N TRP A 248 -11.37 7.26 2.27
CA TRP A 248 -11.99 8.53 2.63
C TRP A 248 -11.60 9.70 1.72
N TRP A 249 -10.52 9.55 0.94
CA TRP A 249 -10.05 10.57 0.00
C TRP A 249 -10.35 10.23 -1.45
N ALA A 250 -10.58 8.98 -1.77
CA ALA A 250 -10.71 8.54 -3.14
C ALA A 250 -12.16 8.55 -3.60
N SER A 251 -12.44 9.36 -4.59
CA SER A 251 -13.57 9.11 -5.48
C SER A 251 -13.28 7.89 -6.34
N LEU A 252 -14.31 7.08 -6.65
CA LEU A 252 -14.18 5.95 -7.56
C LEU A 252 -13.49 6.39 -8.84
N ASN A 253 -12.39 5.79 -9.10
CA ASN A 253 -11.71 6.04 -10.33
C ASN A 253 -12.12 5.01 -11.39
N ILE A 254 -13.09 5.39 -12.23
CA ILE A 254 -13.53 4.57 -13.36
C ILE A 254 -12.36 4.18 -14.28
N ASN A 255 -11.26 4.93 -14.24
CA ASN A 255 -10.08 4.61 -15.01
C ASN A 255 -9.45 3.27 -14.61
N GLN A 256 -9.76 2.73 -13.45
CA GLN A 256 -9.37 1.36 -13.09
C GLN A 256 -9.97 0.32 -14.05
N MET A 257 -11.05 0.63 -14.75
CA MET A 257 -11.58 -0.21 -15.81
C MET A 257 -10.66 -0.34 -17.01
N GLU A 258 -9.88 0.71 -17.28
CA GLU A 258 -9.04 0.81 -18.48
C GLU A 258 -7.64 0.23 -18.27
N VAL A 259 -7.31 -0.15 -17.03
CA VAL A 259 -5.97 -0.63 -16.66
C VAL A 259 -6.05 -2.06 -16.16
N ALA A 260 -5.18 -2.92 -16.69
CA ALA A 260 -5.08 -4.28 -16.20
C ALA A 260 -4.63 -4.31 -14.72
N PRO A 261 -5.21 -5.18 -13.87
CA PRO A 261 -4.90 -5.21 -12.44
C PRO A 261 -3.43 -5.40 -12.11
N TYR A 262 -2.67 -6.10 -12.94
CA TYR A 262 -1.23 -6.29 -12.73
C TYR A 262 -0.39 -5.03 -13.02
N ILE A 263 -0.94 -4.04 -13.73
CA ILE A 263 -0.30 -2.75 -13.99
C ILE A 263 -0.56 -1.78 -12.84
N ALA A 264 -1.82 -1.71 -12.39
CA ALA A 264 -2.22 -0.90 -11.25
C ALA A 264 -3.39 -1.56 -10.53
N CYS A 265 -3.20 -1.90 -9.28
CA CYS A 265 -4.21 -2.51 -8.43
C CYS A 265 -4.26 -1.84 -7.06
N GLY A 266 -5.03 -2.39 -6.15
CA GLY A 266 -5.28 -1.83 -4.85
C GLY A 266 -6.59 -1.06 -4.84
N GLY A 267 -6.66 -0.11 -3.96
CA GLY A 267 -7.93 0.49 -3.63
C GLY A 267 -8.63 -0.40 -2.62
N ARG A 268 -8.75 0.14 -1.43
CA ARG A 268 -9.48 -0.43 -0.34
C ARG A 268 -10.83 0.21 -0.33
N ASP A 269 -11.86 -0.54 -0.12
CA ASP A 269 -13.12 0.05 0.21
C ASP A 269 -13.25 0.25 1.73
N GLY A 270 -14.10 1.17 2.14
CA GLY A 270 -14.33 1.53 3.53
C GLY A 270 -14.97 0.44 4.39
N THR A 271 -14.72 -0.84 4.13
CA THR A 271 -15.26 -1.96 4.91
C THR A 271 -14.49 -2.24 6.21
N HIS A 272 -13.87 -1.21 6.74
CA HIS A 272 -13.11 -1.31 7.97
C HIS A 272 -13.90 -1.45 9.23
N ASP A 273 -15.20 -1.46 9.17
CA ASP A 273 -16.05 -1.38 10.36
C ASP A 273 -15.78 -2.47 11.37
N GLU A 274 -15.48 -3.67 10.90
CA GLU A 274 -15.17 -4.77 11.81
C GLU A 274 -13.76 -4.66 12.43
N LEU A 275 -12.82 -4.06 11.73
CA LEU A 275 -11.44 -3.95 12.18
C LEU A 275 -11.16 -2.67 12.97
N TYR A 276 -11.81 -1.57 12.60
CA TYR A 276 -11.55 -0.25 13.20
C TYR A 276 -12.72 0.33 14.00
N GLY A 277 -13.87 -0.35 14.03
CA GLY A 277 -15.04 0.10 14.79
C GLY A 277 -15.69 1.38 14.27
N GLY A 278 -15.49 1.70 13.00
CA GLY A 278 -16.02 2.88 12.36
C GLY A 278 -17.39 2.68 11.74
N GLN A 279 -18.10 3.76 11.48
CA GLN A 279 -19.36 3.72 10.72
C GLN A 279 -19.07 3.64 9.22
N ILE A 280 -19.75 2.74 8.55
CA ILE A 280 -19.65 2.54 7.10
C ILE A 280 -20.22 3.75 6.36
N ASP A 281 -19.42 4.40 5.53
CA ASP A 281 -19.95 5.30 4.52
C ASP A 281 -20.48 4.47 3.33
N LEU A 282 -21.77 4.26 3.32
CA LEU A 282 -22.45 3.46 2.29
C LEU A 282 -22.23 4.01 0.87
N THR A 283 -21.92 5.28 0.72
CA THR A 283 -21.62 5.89 -0.58
C THR A 283 -20.28 5.44 -1.15
N LYS A 284 -19.36 4.97 -0.29
CA LYS A 284 -18.03 4.50 -0.67
C LYS A 284 -17.96 3.01 -1.00
N ARG A 285 -18.97 2.23 -0.61
CA ARG A 285 -19.03 0.79 -0.88
C ARG A 285 -19.08 0.42 -2.37
N ARG A 286 -19.41 1.35 -3.23
CA ARG A 286 -19.47 1.13 -4.67
C ARG A 286 -18.19 0.58 -5.28
N PHE A 287 -17.07 0.76 -4.61
CA PHE A 287 -15.77 0.28 -5.05
C PHE A 287 -15.57 -1.22 -4.90
N GLN A 288 -16.33 -1.86 -4.04
CA GLN A 288 -16.28 -3.31 -3.85
C GLN A 288 -16.63 -4.10 -5.10
N VAL A 289 -17.22 -3.45 -6.09
CA VAL A 289 -17.48 -4.07 -7.39
C VAL A 289 -16.21 -4.60 -8.05
N PHE A 290 -15.04 -4.02 -7.75
CA PHE A 290 -13.73 -4.48 -8.19
C PHE A 290 -13.08 -5.45 -7.22
N GLY A 291 -13.70 -5.71 -6.08
CA GLY A 291 -13.08 -6.35 -4.94
C GLY A 291 -12.19 -5.38 -4.16
N ALA A 292 -11.83 -5.76 -2.96
CA ALA A 292 -11.00 -4.95 -2.06
C ALA A 292 -9.74 -5.70 -1.67
N SER A 293 -8.58 -5.03 -1.74
CA SER A 293 -7.37 -5.58 -1.14
C SER A 293 -7.47 -5.50 0.38
N VAL A 294 -6.99 -6.51 1.06
CA VAL A 294 -6.79 -6.43 2.51
C VAL A 294 -5.59 -5.56 2.76
N GLN A 295 -5.84 -4.44 3.38
CA GLN A 295 -4.82 -3.71 4.04
C GLN A 295 -5.12 -3.68 5.52
N LEU A 296 -4.24 -4.27 6.25
CA LEU A 296 -4.28 -4.22 7.69
C LEU A 296 -3.10 -3.37 8.15
N GLU A 297 -3.40 -2.22 8.69
CA GLU A 297 -2.42 -1.52 9.46
C GLU A 297 -2.33 -2.20 10.82
N ASP A 298 -1.19 -2.83 11.01
CA ASP A 298 -0.54 -3.16 12.25
C ASP A 298 -1.19 -4.13 13.27
N THR A 299 -1.28 -3.65 14.46
CA THR A 299 -1.52 -4.33 15.73
C THR A 299 -2.87 -5.02 15.87
N GLN A 300 -3.85 -4.62 15.07
CA GLN A 300 -5.18 -5.23 15.14
C GLN A 300 -5.17 -6.64 14.53
N PHE A 301 -4.32 -6.88 13.60
CA PHE A 301 -4.07 -8.18 13.02
C PHE A 301 -3.62 -9.19 14.07
N GLN A 302 -2.80 -8.75 15.02
CA GLN A 302 -2.28 -9.61 16.09
C GLN A 302 -3.35 -10.07 17.08
N ARG A 303 -4.45 -9.31 17.20
CA ARG A 303 -5.41 -9.48 18.28
C ARG A 303 -6.51 -10.49 18.00
N ASP A 304 -6.84 -10.69 16.72
CA ASP A 304 -7.95 -11.59 16.37
C ASP A 304 -7.74 -12.28 15.01
N PRO A 305 -7.17 -13.49 15.01
CA PRO A 305 -6.96 -14.25 13.77
C PRO A 305 -8.26 -14.62 13.06
N PHE A 306 -9.40 -14.69 13.75
CA PHE A 306 -10.69 -14.94 13.12
C PHE A 306 -11.18 -13.75 12.30
N LYS A 307 -10.92 -12.53 12.73
CA LYS A 307 -11.20 -11.34 11.92
C LYS A 307 -10.38 -11.35 10.63
N VAL A 308 -9.10 -11.72 10.72
CA VAL A 308 -8.25 -11.88 9.54
C VAL A 308 -8.81 -12.92 8.59
N ALA A 309 -9.21 -14.08 9.10
CA ALA A 309 -9.77 -15.14 8.26
C ALA A 309 -11.07 -14.69 7.57
N ARG A 310 -11.91 -13.93 8.26
CA ARG A 310 -13.13 -13.33 7.67
C ARG A 310 -12.80 -12.33 6.59
N GLU A 311 -11.87 -11.39 6.81
CA GLU A 311 -11.45 -10.43 5.81
C GLU A 311 -10.90 -11.13 4.55
N LEU A 312 -10.08 -12.14 4.74
CA LEU A 312 -9.57 -12.93 3.62
C LEU A 312 -10.71 -13.57 2.82
N SER A 313 -11.68 -14.19 3.49
CA SER A 313 -12.79 -14.87 2.81
C SER A 313 -13.80 -13.90 2.20
N HIS A 314 -14.14 -12.82 2.87
CA HIS A 314 -15.18 -11.89 2.41
C HIS A 314 -14.69 -10.92 1.32
N HIS A 315 -13.41 -10.54 1.36
CA HIS A 315 -12.88 -9.47 0.52
C HIS A 315 -11.68 -9.89 -0.31
N THR A 316 -10.63 -10.39 0.30
CA THR A 316 -9.34 -10.59 -0.38
C THR A 316 -9.42 -11.66 -1.47
N TYR A 317 -10.05 -12.78 -1.21
CA TYR A 317 -10.20 -13.84 -2.24
C TYR A 317 -11.11 -13.41 -3.38
N VAL A 318 -12.15 -12.63 -3.08
CA VAL A 318 -13.02 -12.02 -4.11
C VAL A 318 -12.21 -11.05 -4.97
N TYR A 319 -11.40 -10.19 -4.34
CA TYR A 319 -10.51 -9.27 -5.03
C TYR A 319 -9.53 -10.01 -5.96
N PHE A 320 -8.87 -11.06 -5.48
CA PHE A 320 -7.95 -11.86 -6.30
C PHE A 320 -8.67 -12.57 -7.45
N TYR A 321 -9.86 -13.06 -7.21
CA TYR A 321 -10.66 -13.68 -8.25
C TYR A 321 -11.04 -12.68 -9.35
N LEU A 322 -11.58 -11.54 -8.99
CA LEU A 322 -11.99 -10.50 -9.94
C LEU A 322 -10.80 -9.93 -10.74
N ASN A 323 -9.64 -9.83 -10.12
CA ASN A 323 -8.43 -9.33 -10.79
C ASN A 323 -7.83 -10.29 -11.82
N ARG A 324 -8.28 -11.52 -11.88
CA ARG A 324 -7.89 -12.49 -12.94
C ARG A 324 -8.74 -12.39 -14.19
N LEU A 325 -9.86 -11.68 -14.10
CA LEU A 325 -10.84 -11.56 -15.16
C LEU A 325 -10.64 -10.26 -15.95
N LEU A 326 -10.95 -10.32 -17.26
CA LEU A 326 -10.97 -9.12 -18.08
C LEU A 326 -12.19 -8.28 -17.71
N ARG A 327 -12.01 -7.00 -17.53
CA ARG A 327 -13.07 -6.02 -17.30
C ARG A 327 -13.67 -5.63 -18.64
N LEU A 328 -14.91 -6.03 -18.93
CA LEU A 328 -15.52 -5.86 -20.25
C LEU A 328 -16.46 -4.66 -20.31
N LYS A 329 -17.23 -4.42 -19.26
CA LYS A 329 -18.22 -3.33 -19.24
C LYS A 329 -18.46 -2.86 -17.82
N TYR A 330 -18.61 -1.56 -17.67
CA TYR A 330 -18.97 -0.90 -16.42
C TYR A 330 -20.22 -0.06 -16.62
N GLU A 331 -21.23 -0.26 -15.78
CA GLU A 331 -22.50 0.45 -15.86
C GLU A 331 -22.86 1.01 -14.49
N THR A 332 -23.19 2.29 -14.46
CA THR A 332 -23.76 2.94 -13.29
C THR A 332 -25.24 3.19 -13.54
N ARG A 333 -26.09 2.78 -12.62
CA ARG A 333 -27.49 3.18 -12.59
C ARG A 333 -27.66 4.09 -11.39
N ASP A 334 -27.99 5.36 -11.66
CA ASP A 334 -28.14 6.37 -10.63
C ASP A 334 -26.94 6.47 -9.66
N THR A 335 -27.16 6.96 -8.45
CA THR A 335 -26.07 7.19 -7.49
C THR A 335 -25.63 5.95 -6.71
N LEU A 336 -26.34 4.82 -6.80
CA LEU A 336 -26.15 3.67 -5.91
C LEU A 336 -25.92 2.32 -6.61
N GLY A 337 -26.42 2.14 -7.83
CA GLY A 337 -26.28 0.87 -8.55
C GLY A 337 -25.06 0.84 -9.46
N ILE A 338 -24.21 -0.17 -9.33
CA ILE A 338 -23.08 -0.41 -10.21
C ILE A 338 -23.08 -1.86 -10.69
N THR A 339 -22.82 -2.06 -11.96
CA THR A 339 -22.61 -3.38 -12.55
C THR A 339 -21.30 -3.42 -13.31
N LEU A 340 -20.46 -4.38 -12.97
CA LEU A 340 -19.24 -4.70 -13.68
C LEU A 340 -19.40 -6.05 -14.37
N THR A 341 -19.32 -6.06 -15.68
CA THR A 341 -19.29 -7.28 -16.49
C THR A 341 -17.86 -7.68 -16.78
N LEU A 342 -17.54 -8.92 -16.54
CA LEU A 342 -16.19 -9.49 -16.64
C LEU A 342 -16.19 -10.66 -17.63
N SER A 343 -14.98 -11.12 -18.01
CA SER A 343 -14.84 -12.38 -18.73
C SER A 343 -15.42 -13.57 -17.95
N ASP A 344 -15.52 -14.74 -18.60
CA ASP A 344 -16.00 -15.98 -18.03
C ASP A 344 -17.45 -15.91 -17.50
N ASN A 345 -18.26 -15.04 -18.13
CA ASN A 345 -19.66 -14.79 -17.75
C ASN A 345 -19.83 -14.35 -16.28
N VAL A 346 -18.84 -13.65 -15.74
CA VAL A 346 -18.90 -13.12 -14.39
C VAL A 346 -19.48 -11.72 -14.38
N VAL A 347 -20.39 -11.48 -13.43
CA VAL A 347 -21.00 -10.18 -13.20
C VAL A 347 -20.87 -9.84 -11.71
N SER A 348 -20.27 -8.71 -11.44
CA SER A 348 -20.16 -8.13 -10.09
C SER A 348 -21.12 -6.95 -9.99
N LYS A 349 -22.01 -6.96 -9.01
CA LYS A 349 -23.05 -5.95 -8.83
C LYS A 349 -23.03 -5.37 -7.43
N TRP A 350 -23.31 -4.08 -7.39
CA TRP A 350 -23.67 -3.37 -6.19
C TRP A 350 -25.03 -2.73 -6.40
N ASP A 351 -26.06 -3.28 -5.76
CA ASP A 351 -27.42 -2.84 -5.94
C ASP A 351 -27.84 -1.76 -4.92
N ASN A 352 -29.04 -1.18 -5.10
CA ASN A 352 -29.56 -0.12 -4.26
C ASN A 352 -29.85 -0.56 -2.81
N ASP A 353 -29.93 -1.86 -2.55
CA ASP A 353 -30.03 -2.44 -1.20
C ASP A 353 -28.69 -2.45 -0.46
N ASN A 354 -27.63 -1.94 -1.11
CA ASN A 354 -26.30 -1.84 -0.56
C ASN A 354 -25.64 -3.20 -0.27
N VAL A 355 -25.99 -4.19 -1.08
CA VAL A 355 -25.44 -5.55 -1.00
C VAL A 355 -24.61 -5.84 -2.25
N HIS A 356 -23.37 -6.25 -2.06
CA HIS A 356 -22.52 -6.74 -3.14
C HIS A 356 -22.91 -8.16 -3.54
N ARG A 357 -23.15 -8.37 -4.82
CA ARG A 357 -23.48 -9.68 -5.40
C ARG A 357 -22.52 -10.01 -6.53
N LEU A 358 -22.14 -11.27 -6.56
CA LEU A 358 -21.30 -11.83 -7.62
C LEU A 358 -22.05 -13.02 -8.27
N TYR A 359 -22.09 -12.99 -9.59
CA TYR A 359 -22.70 -14.06 -10.38
C TYR A 359 -21.68 -14.64 -11.35
N ARG A 360 -21.81 -15.93 -11.66
CA ARG A 360 -21.13 -16.57 -12.78
C ARG A 360 -22.11 -17.48 -13.51
N ASP A 361 -22.15 -17.39 -14.83
CA ASP A 361 -23.12 -18.12 -15.66
C ASP A 361 -24.58 -17.96 -15.18
N GLY A 362 -24.90 -16.80 -14.59
CA GLY A 362 -26.19 -16.51 -13.99
C GLY A 362 -26.42 -17.08 -12.58
N TYR A 363 -25.52 -17.90 -12.06
CA TYR A 363 -25.63 -18.44 -10.70
C TYR A 363 -25.03 -17.47 -9.68
N LEU A 364 -25.74 -17.28 -8.57
CA LEU A 364 -25.30 -16.46 -7.46
C LEU A 364 -24.08 -17.12 -6.76
N MET A 365 -23.00 -16.39 -6.68
CA MET A 365 -21.74 -16.84 -6.09
C MET A 365 -21.45 -16.19 -4.74
N LYS A 366 -21.90 -14.96 -4.58
CA LYS A 366 -21.71 -14.16 -3.37
C LYS A 366 -22.90 -13.24 -3.20
N GLU A 367 -23.38 -13.11 -1.97
CA GLU A 367 -24.33 -12.10 -1.56
C GLU A 367 -23.91 -11.53 -0.22
N GLY A 368 -23.59 -10.25 -0.16
CA GLY A 368 -23.06 -9.62 1.04
C GLY A 368 -21.77 -10.28 1.49
N HIS A 369 -21.76 -10.86 2.67
CA HIS A 369 -20.63 -11.62 3.20
C HIS A 369 -20.69 -13.11 2.88
N ASP A 370 -21.83 -13.62 2.43
CA ASP A 370 -22.00 -15.04 2.12
C ASP A 370 -21.39 -15.36 0.75
N VAL A 371 -20.58 -16.40 0.70
CA VAL A 371 -19.96 -16.87 -0.54
C VAL A 371 -20.41 -18.31 -0.81
N PHE A 372 -20.94 -18.54 -1.99
CA PHE A 372 -21.46 -19.81 -2.44
C PHE A 372 -20.47 -20.41 -3.44
N VAL A 373 -19.87 -21.54 -3.09
CA VAL A 373 -18.97 -22.28 -3.99
C VAL A 373 -19.74 -23.44 -4.61
N PRO A 374 -20.06 -23.38 -5.91
CA PRO A 374 -20.69 -24.52 -6.58
C PRO A 374 -19.78 -25.73 -6.56
N VAL A 375 -20.34 -26.91 -6.24
CA VAL A 375 -19.59 -28.16 -6.05
C VAL A 375 -18.82 -28.61 -7.30
N PHE A 376 -19.19 -28.13 -8.49
CA PHE A 376 -18.54 -28.46 -9.78
C PHE A 376 -17.32 -27.56 -10.09
N TRP A 377 -16.97 -26.65 -9.22
CA TRP A 377 -15.79 -25.78 -9.40
C TRP A 377 -14.55 -26.43 -8.82
N VAL A 378 -14.08 -27.41 -9.54
CA VAL A 378 -12.87 -28.17 -9.16
C VAL A 378 -11.70 -27.67 -9.99
N ASN A 379 -11.39 -26.41 -10.00
CA ASN A 379 -10.16 -25.94 -10.59
C ASN A 379 -9.41 -25.06 -9.60
N HIS A 380 -8.10 -25.12 -9.66
CA HIS A 380 -7.06 -24.53 -8.80
C HIS A 380 -7.19 -23.04 -8.43
N LEU A 381 -8.33 -22.45 -8.70
CA LEU A 381 -8.75 -21.09 -8.35
C LEU A 381 -9.77 -21.14 -7.23
N GLU A 382 -9.59 -22.03 -6.31
CA GLU A 382 -10.45 -22.20 -5.17
C GLU A 382 -10.53 -20.92 -4.36
N ILE A 383 -11.61 -20.19 -4.59
CA ILE A 383 -12.14 -19.34 -3.54
C ILE A 383 -12.65 -20.31 -2.48
N MET A 384 -11.81 -20.61 -1.52
CA MET A 384 -12.24 -21.36 -0.38
C MET A 384 -12.89 -20.38 0.58
N ALA A 385 -14.16 -20.11 0.30
CA ALA A 385 -15.00 -19.42 1.24
C ALA A 385 -15.45 -20.40 2.30
N TYR A 386 -15.09 -20.13 3.52
CA TYR A 386 -15.77 -20.71 4.65
C TYR A 386 -16.80 -19.68 5.10
N SER A 387 -18.10 -20.02 5.01
CA SER A 387 -19.07 -19.34 5.86
C SER A 387 -18.74 -19.78 7.29
N VAL A 388 -18.43 -18.84 8.14
CA VAL A 388 -18.35 -19.03 9.58
C VAL A 388 -19.62 -18.51 10.20
#